data_371250ae701ce5c8b14601a10a34600a
#
_entry.id   371250ae701ce5c8b14601a10a34600a
#
_cell.length_a   1.000
_cell.length_b   1.000
_cell.length_c   1.000
_cell.angle_alpha   90.00
_cell.angle_beta   90.00
_cell.angle_gamma   90.00
#
_symmetry.space_group_name_H-M   'P 1'
#
loop_
_entity.id
_entity.type
_entity.pdbx_description
1 polymer ?
#
loop_
_entity_poly.entity_id
_entity_poly.type
_entity_poly.pdbx_seq_one_letter_code
_entity_poly.pdbx_strand_id
1 'polypeptide(L)'
;MTKSIKKVLLMLTTVVLTVVLAACGSGGSGGGSSAPKTPTSKEVFEKYTEVAKNIKSAKFIADVQMSDSKGQLTMKMDGTFTGEPLTMLVDYDISTGKQNQKMSMYLKDSSNIYINQGSSGWKKMPVNDATKKQLDSIKDVAGNEKALNFYKNNADSFKVEEQGDNYVLTYTGNDEKFKELLKELGSSSGTSGNYDEFNFKNTTVKLTVKKSNYEPVASEVSTELESKKDSKNIAKLVTKQTFSEINSAKVTAPEGVK
;
A
#
# COMPACT_ATOMS: atom_id res chain seq x y z
N MET A 1 -7.47 2.51 23.88
CA MET A 1 -7.63 1.84 22.57
C MET A 1 -8.37 0.53 22.78
N THR A 2 -9.53 0.38 22.20
CA THR A 2 -10.30 -0.88 22.27
C THR A 2 -9.56 -1.98 21.48
N LYS A 3 -9.75 -3.25 21.88
CA LYS A 3 -9.13 -4.42 21.20
C LYS A 3 -9.38 -4.43 19.68
N SER A 4 -10.48 -3.83 19.21
CA SER A 4 -10.84 -3.72 17.78
C SER A 4 -9.89 -2.78 17.03
N ILE A 5 -9.58 -1.60 17.55
CA ILE A 5 -8.70 -0.62 16.90
C ILE A 5 -7.26 -1.18 16.74
N LYS A 6 -6.76 -1.91 17.77
CA LYS A 6 -5.45 -2.56 17.67
C LYS A 6 -5.38 -3.63 16.58
N LYS A 7 -6.45 -4.40 16.39
CA LYS A 7 -6.53 -5.43 15.33
C LYS A 7 -6.57 -4.82 13.94
N VAL A 8 -7.30 -3.70 13.78
CA VAL A 8 -7.41 -3.01 12.48
C VAL A 8 -6.14 -2.21 12.17
N LEU A 9 -5.46 -1.67 13.17
CA LEU A 9 -4.15 -1.01 12.97
C LEU A 9 -3.11 -1.98 12.41
N LEU A 10 -3.12 -3.24 12.86
CA LEU A 10 -2.24 -4.28 12.33
C LEU A 10 -2.58 -4.63 10.86
N MET A 11 -3.86 -4.49 10.46
CA MET A 11 -4.31 -4.73 9.08
C MET A 11 -3.92 -3.61 8.11
N LEU A 12 -3.84 -2.37 8.60
CA LEU A 12 -3.66 -1.17 7.77
C LEU A 12 -2.25 -1.04 7.18
N THR A 13 -1.23 -1.54 7.86
CA THR A 13 0.15 -1.49 7.36
C THR A 13 0.34 -2.29 6.07
N THR A 14 -0.54 -3.24 5.79
CA THR A 14 -0.46 -4.11 4.60
C THR A 14 -1.02 -3.45 3.35
N VAL A 15 -2.08 -2.64 3.47
CA VAL A 15 -2.77 -2.03 2.31
C VAL A 15 -1.92 -0.92 1.67
N VAL A 16 -1.09 -0.25 2.45
CA VAL A 16 -0.30 0.90 1.98
C VAL A 16 0.90 0.50 1.13
N LEU A 17 1.49 -0.68 1.35
CA LEU A 17 2.67 -1.12 0.60
C LEU A 17 2.36 -1.85 -0.72
N THR A 18 1.11 -2.18 -0.99
CA THR A 18 0.73 -3.09 -2.09
C THR A 18 0.84 -2.54 -3.50
N VAL A 19 1.19 -1.27 -3.68
CA VAL A 19 1.15 -0.62 -5.02
C VAL A 19 2.52 -0.51 -5.71
N VAL A 20 3.63 -0.76 -5.02
CA VAL A 20 4.92 -0.22 -5.50
C VAL A 20 5.99 -1.23 -5.90
N LEU A 21 5.91 -2.51 -5.57
CA LEU A 21 7.08 -3.36 -5.76
C LEU A 21 6.77 -4.69 -6.48
N ALA A 22 7.22 -4.81 -7.72
CA ALA A 22 7.47 -6.11 -8.35
C ALA A 22 8.64 -6.00 -9.32
N ALA A 23 9.72 -6.64 -9.03
CA ALA A 23 10.93 -6.67 -9.85
C ALA A 23 11.09 -7.96 -10.68
N CYS A 24 11.56 -7.80 -11.88
CA CYS A 24 12.14 -8.75 -12.85
C CYS A 24 11.23 -9.56 -13.79
N GLY A 25 11.43 -9.26 -15.09
CA GLY A 25 11.09 -10.16 -16.19
C GLY A 25 10.89 -9.44 -17.54
N SER A 26 11.76 -9.71 -18.48
CA SER A 26 12.03 -9.00 -19.74
C SER A 26 10.97 -9.09 -20.83
N GLY A 27 10.85 -7.99 -21.60
CA GLY A 27 10.92 -7.95 -23.07
C GLY A 27 9.66 -8.15 -23.90
N GLY A 28 9.41 -7.19 -24.80
CA GLY A 28 8.60 -7.40 -25.97
C GLY A 28 7.96 -6.14 -26.56
N SER A 29 8.52 -5.67 -27.65
CA SER A 29 8.13 -4.48 -28.44
C SER A 29 7.02 -4.83 -29.44
N GLY A 30 6.09 -3.88 -29.72
CA GLY A 30 5.16 -3.97 -30.82
C GLY A 30 4.37 -2.68 -31.04
N GLY A 31 4.75 -1.92 -32.06
CA GLY A 31 4.11 -0.67 -32.45
C GLY A 31 2.91 -0.85 -33.37
N GLY A 32 1.96 0.09 -33.28
CA GLY A 32 0.85 0.25 -34.20
C GLY A 32 0.18 1.59 -33.97
N SER A 33 0.30 2.49 -34.95
CA SER A 33 -0.24 3.85 -34.91
C SER A 33 -1.68 3.87 -35.41
N SER A 34 -2.59 4.30 -34.55
CA SER A 34 -3.92 4.81 -34.93
C SER A 34 -4.32 5.88 -33.91
N ALA A 35 -5.19 6.83 -34.30
CA ALA A 35 -5.59 8.03 -33.53
C ALA A 35 -5.75 7.76 -32.03
N PRO A 36 -5.44 8.73 -31.14
CA PRO A 36 -5.39 8.49 -29.70
C PRO A 36 -6.77 8.16 -29.14
N LYS A 37 -7.10 6.91 -29.11
CA LYS A 37 -8.25 6.38 -28.38
C LYS A 37 -7.80 6.14 -26.95
N THR A 38 -8.56 6.68 -25.97
CA THR A 38 -8.31 6.35 -24.55
C THR A 38 -8.16 4.85 -24.40
N PRO A 39 -7.02 4.37 -23.84
CA PRO A 39 -6.79 2.93 -23.69
C PRO A 39 -7.85 2.30 -22.77
N THR A 40 -8.10 1.04 -22.96
CA THR A 40 -8.93 0.26 -22.03
C THR A 40 -8.22 0.09 -20.68
N SER A 41 -8.98 -0.16 -19.63
CA SER A 41 -8.41 -0.48 -18.30
C SER A 41 -7.46 -1.67 -18.35
N LYS A 42 -7.75 -2.67 -19.17
CA LYS A 42 -6.89 -3.84 -19.38
C LYS A 42 -5.53 -3.44 -19.95
N GLU A 43 -5.51 -2.63 -21.01
CA GLU A 43 -4.28 -2.14 -21.63
C GLU A 43 -3.44 -1.30 -20.63
N VAL A 44 -4.11 -0.45 -19.83
CA VAL A 44 -3.41 0.34 -18.81
C VAL A 44 -2.83 -0.56 -17.72
N PHE A 45 -3.60 -1.54 -17.21
CA PHE A 45 -3.10 -2.45 -16.17
C PHE A 45 -2.01 -3.39 -16.67
N GLU A 46 -2.05 -3.85 -17.92
CA GLU A 46 -0.95 -4.64 -18.50
C GLU A 46 0.36 -3.85 -18.46
N LYS A 47 0.35 -2.62 -18.99
CA LYS A 47 1.54 -1.76 -18.99
C LYS A 47 1.97 -1.32 -17.59
N TYR A 48 1.01 -0.95 -16.73
CA TYR A 48 1.29 -0.65 -15.34
C TYR A 48 1.96 -1.82 -14.62
N THR A 49 1.47 -3.03 -14.85
CA THR A 49 2.03 -4.25 -14.23
C THR A 49 3.48 -4.48 -14.66
N GLU A 50 3.79 -4.26 -15.93
CA GLU A 50 5.17 -4.36 -16.44
C GLU A 50 6.08 -3.30 -15.80
N VAL A 51 5.61 -2.07 -15.67
CA VAL A 51 6.37 -0.99 -15.02
C VAL A 51 6.55 -1.26 -13.53
N ALA A 52 5.47 -1.65 -12.86
CA ALA A 52 5.48 -1.92 -11.41
C ALA A 52 6.49 -3.02 -11.04
N LYS A 53 6.62 -4.05 -11.88
CA LYS A 53 7.63 -5.11 -11.71
C LYS A 53 9.08 -4.62 -11.77
N ASN A 54 9.32 -3.45 -12.32
CA ASN A 54 10.66 -2.89 -12.51
C ASN A 54 10.96 -1.71 -11.56
N ILE A 55 10.12 -1.44 -10.59
CA ILE A 55 10.36 -0.39 -9.59
C ILE A 55 11.35 -0.90 -8.54
N LYS A 56 12.55 -0.34 -8.55
CA LYS A 56 13.64 -0.70 -7.64
C LYS A 56 13.75 0.25 -6.45
N SER A 57 13.21 1.47 -6.57
CA SER A 57 13.20 2.45 -5.48
C SER A 57 12.10 3.46 -5.69
N ALA A 58 11.59 4.03 -4.62
CA ALA A 58 10.67 5.17 -4.66
C ALA A 58 10.61 5.89 -3.31
N LYS A 59 10.14 7.14 -3.35
CA LYS A 59 9.56 7.81 -2.21
C LYS A 59 8.05 7.64 -2.23
N PHE A 60 7.44 7.52 -1.05
CA PHE A 60 6.00 7.49 -0.90
C PHE A 60 5.53 8.32 0.29
N ILE A 61 4.36 8.90 0.16
CA ILE A 61 3.62 9.51 1.27
C ILE A 61 2.30 8.76 1.35
N ALA A 62 1.93 8.30 2.54
CA ALA A 62 0.67 7.64 2.74
C ALA A 62 -0.10 8.24 3.92
N ASP A 63 -1.39 8.44 3.70
CA ASP A 63 -2.37 8.92 4.67
C ASP A 63 -3.40 7.82 4.88
N VAL A 64 -3.51 7.34 6.12
CA VAL A 64 -4.50 6.34 6.50
C VAL A 64 -5.42 6.96 7.55
N GLN A 65 -6.70 6.95 7.27
CA GLN A 65 -7.72 7.45 8.17
C GLN A 65 -8.74 6.36 8.44
N MET A 66 -8.98 6.08 9.70
CA MET A 66 -10.03 5.19 10.14
C MET A 66 -10.88 5.90 11.17
N SER A 67 -12.19 5.87 10.99
CA SER A 67 -13.15 6.44 11.94
C SER A 67 -14.30 5.48 12.17
N ASP A 68 -14.75 5.41 13.41
CA ASP A 68 -15.96 4.73 13.82
C ASP A 68 -16.74 5.59 14.84
N SER A 69 -17.84 5.07 15.38
CA SER A 69 -18.62 5.75 16.40
C SER A 69 -17.85 6.05 17.71
N LYS A 70 -16.65 5.48 17.90
CA LYS A 70 -15.85 5.57 19.14
C LYS A 70 -14.62 6.46 18.99
N GLY A 71 -14.31 6.89 17.77
CA GLY A 71 -13.19 7.80 17.53
C GLY A 71 -12.57 7.69 16.15
N GLN A 72 -11.48 8.43 16.00
CA GLN A 72 -10.71 8.50 14.77
C GLN A 72 -9.25 8.13 15.05
N LEU A 73 -8.69 7.37 14.14
CA LEU A 73 -7.27 7.11 14.01
C LEU A 73 -6.79 7.71 12.69
N THR A 74 -5.71 8.47 12.73
CA THR A 74 -4.98 8.89 11.53
C THR A 74 -3.55 8.42 11.62
N MET A 75 -2.99 7.98 10.51
CA MET A 75 -1.58 7.64 10.39
C MET A 75 -1.04 8.21 9.09
N LYS A 76 -0.04 9.07 9.23
CA LYS A 76 0.74 9.56 8.10
C LYS A 76 2.06 8.84 8.06
N MET A 77 2.50 8.51 6.87
CA MET A 77 3.79 7.90 6.60
C MET A 77 4.49 8.68 5.51
N ASP A 78 5.75 9.00 5.73
CA ASP A 78 6.67 9.52 4.72
C ASP A 78 7.83 8.54 4.62
N GLY A 79 8.02 7.92 3.48
CA GLY A 79 8.93 6.83 3.35
C GLY A 79 9.74 6.83 2.06
N THR A 80 10.91 6.22 2.16
CA THR A 80 11.78 5.93 1.03
C THR A 80 12.24 4.49 1.12
N PHE A 81 12.22 3.77 0.01
CA PHE A 81 12.74 2.41 -0.04
C PHE A 81 13.64 2.19 -1.26
N THR A 82 14.51 1.17 -1.15
CA THR A 82 15.21 0.51 -2.25
C THR A 82 14.99 -0.99 -2.15
N GLY A 83 14.88 -1.68 -3.29
CA GLY A 83 14.49 -3.10 -3.33
C GLY A 83 15.63 -4.08 -3.14
N GLU A 84 16.83 -3.77 -3.68
CA GLU A 84 17.95 -4.73 -3.70
C GLU A 84 19.28 -4.06 -3.29
N PRO A 85 19.74 -4.28 -2.05
CA PRO A 85 19.04 -4.95 -0.96
C PRO A 85 17.85 -4.13 -0.46
N LEU A 86 16.83 -4.79 0.10
CA LEU A 86 15.70 -4.07 0.68
C LEU A 86 16.18 -3.20 1.84
N THR A 87 16.11 -1.91 1.63
CA THR A 87 16.43 -0.87 2.62
C THR A 87 15.26 0.11 2.66
N MET A 88 14.85 0.55 3.82
CA MET A 88 13.70 1.44 3.95
C MET A 88 13.88 2.38 5.13
N LEU A 89 13.50 3.63 4.96
CA LEU A 89 13.34 4.62 6.02
C LEU A 89 11.91 5.14 5.96
N VAL A 90 11.18 5.09 7.07
CA VAL A 90 9.80 5.57 7.16
C VAL A 90 9.60 6.36 8.43
N ASP A 91 9.05 7.55 8.30
CA ASP A 91 8.55 8.37 9.39
C ASP A 91 7.04 8.18 9.54
N TYR A 92 6.60 7.97 10.77
CA TYR A 92 5.20 7.78 11.13
C TYR A 92 4.73 8.91 12.03
N ASP A 93 3.56 9.46 11.74
CA ASP A 93 2.80 10.36 12.61
C ASP A 93 1.43 9.74 12.85
N ILE A 94 1.21 9.24 14.08
CA ILE A 94 0.00 8.48 14.44
C ILE A 94 -0.80 9.30 15.45
N SER A 95 -2.06 9.62 15.11
CA SER A 95 -2.98 10.31 15.99
C SER A 95 -4.21 9.44 16.30
N THR A 96 -4.54 9.34 17.58
CA THR A 96 -5.72 8.64 18.09
C THR A 96 -6.67 9.62 18.81
N GLY A 97 -6.98 10.72 18.14
CA GLY A 97 -7.83 11.79 18.69
C GLY A 97 -7.13 12.65 19.75
N LYS A 98 -6.77 12.08 20.89
CA LYS A 98 -6.16 12.82 22.01
C LYS A 98 -4.65 12.63 22.15
N GLN A 99 -4.07 11.68 21.45
CA GLN A 99 -2.65 11.32 21.56
C GLN A 99 -2.02 11.31 20.18
N ASN A 100 -0.91 12.01 20.05
CA ASN A 100 -0.04 11.98 18.88
C ASN A 100 1.25 11.28 19.23
N GLN A 101 1.67 10.35 18.38
CA GLN A 101 2.93 9.63 18.52
C GLN A 101 3.68 9.71 17.19
N LYS A 102 4.93 10.16 17.27
CA LYS A 102 5.86 10.15 16.14
C LYS A 102 6.90 9.07 16.37
N MET A 103 7.20 8.34 15.32
CA MET A 103 8.29 7.37 15.33
C MET A 103 8.89 7.24 13.93
N SER A 104 10.15 6.87 13.88
CA SER A 104 10.83 6.53 12.63
C SER A 104 11.30 5.09 12.67
N MET A 105 11.24 4.41 11.54
CA MET A 105 11.74 3.06 11.34
C MET A 105 12.78 3.06 10.22
N TYR A 106 13.95 2.49 10.50
CA TYR A 106 14.96 2.24 9.50
C TYR A 106 15.21 0.75 9.37
N LEU A 107 14.93 0.22 8.21
CA LEU A 107 15.29 -1.14 7.80
C LEU A 107 16.58 -1.07 7.01
N LYS A 108 17.68 -1.49 7.61
CA LYS A 108 19.00 -1.52 6.97
C LYS A 108 19.14 -2.73 6.02
N ASP A 109 18.60 -3.85 6.46
CA ASP A 109 18.55 -5.12 5.73
C ASP A 109 17.53 -6.05 6.40
N SER A 110 17.36 -7.27 5.88
CA SER A 110 16.39 -8.24 6.39
C SER A 110 16.60 -8.69 7.85
N SER A 111 17.67 -8.26 8.50
CA SER A 111 18.06 -8.68 9.86
C SER A 111 18.28 -7.51 10.81
N ASN A 112 18.33 -6.28 10.30
CA ASN A 112 18.68 -5.10 11.07
C ASN A 112 17.59 -4.02 10.92
N ILE A 113 16.70 -3.97 11.91
CA ILE A 113 15.65 -2.96 12.04
C ILE A 113 15.99 -2.04 13.20
N TYR A 114 15.83 -0.76 12.99
CA TYR A 114 16.02 0.27 14.00
C TYR A 114 14.76 1.10 14.12
N ILE A 115 14.39 1.47 15.35
CA ILE A 115 13.26 2.34 15.64
C ILE A 115 13.74 3.52 16.46
N ASN A 116 13.25 4.71 16.11
CA ASN A 116 13.41 5.93 16.87
C ASN A 116 12.03 6.42 17.33
N GLN A 117 11.86 6.62 18.63
CA GLN A 117 10.66 7.18 19.25
C GLN A 117 11.00 8.52 19.90
N GLY A 118 11.11 9.56 19.09
CA GLY A 118 11.43 10.92 19.54
C GLY A 118 12.81 11.04 20.19
N SER A 119 12.90 11.50 21.44
CA SER A 119 14.17 11.79 22.12
C SER A 119 15.00 10.56 22.52
N SER A 120 14.49 9.35 22.31
CA SER A 120 15.16 8.12 22.75
C SER A 120 16.29 7.64 21.84
N GLY A 121 16.49 8.30 20.69
CA GLY A 121 17.47 7.89 19.69
C GLY A 121 17.12 6.56 19.02
N TRP A 122 17.99 6.11 18.11
CA TRP A 122 17.80 4.87 17.37
C TRP A 122 18.12 3.65 18.23
N LYS A 123 17.18 2.72 18.29
CA LYS A 123 17.33 1.44 19.00
C LYS A 123 17.16 0.29 18.03
N LYS A 124 18.12 -0.63 18.03
CA LYS A 124 18.00 -1.87 17.25
C LYS A 124 16.89 -2.73 17.84
N MET A 125 15.98 -3.17 16.97
CA MET A 125 14.92 -4.11 17.34
C MET A 125 15.41 -5.56 17.16
N PRO A 126 15.10 -6.45 18.11
CA PRO A 126 15.36 -7.86 17.92
C PRO A 126 14.46 -8.38 16.78
N VAL A 127 15.08 -8.99 15.77
CA VAL A 127 14.35 -9.65 14.69
C VAL A 127 14.07 -11.09 15.14
N ASN A 128 12.84 -11.31 15.61
CA ASN A 128 12.33 -12.66 15.90
C ASN A 128 11.64 -13.25 14.66
N ASP A 129 11.24 -14.52 14.72
CA ASP A 129 10.61 -15.21 13.60
C ASP A 129 9.34 -14.52 13.08
N ALA A 130 8.55 -13.89 13.97
CA ALA A 130 7.37 -13.14 13.59
C ALA A 130 7.75 -11.88 12.81
N THR A 131 8.76 -11.13 13.27
CA THR A 131 9.29 -9.95 12.58
C THR A 131 9.91 -10.33 11.24
N LYS A 132 10.65 -11.45 11.18
CA LYS A 132 11.24 -11.97 9.94
C LYS A 132 10.15 -12.31 8.92
N LYS A 133 9.10 -13.03 9.34
CA LYS A 133 7.94 -13.30 8.48
C LYS A 133 7.27 -12.03 7.97
N GLN A 134 7.16 -10.99 8.80
CA GLN A 134 6.65 -9.69 8.37
C GLN A 134 7.56 -9.01 7.35
N LEU A 135 8.88 -9.10 7.51
CA LEU A 135 9.83 -8.55 6.54
C LEU A 135 9.84 -9.34 5.23
N ASP A 136 9.78 -10.65 5.31
CA ASP A 136 9.65 -11.51 4.13
C ASP A 136 8.34 -11.21 3.40
N SER A 137 7.24 -10.99 4.14
CA SER A 137 5.99 -10.58 3.53
C SER A 137 6.01 -9.15 2.97
N ILE A 138 6.79 -8.22 3.54
CA ILE A 138 7.03 -6.91 2.92
C ILE A 138 7.76 -7.09 1.59
N LYS A 139 8.73 -8.00 1.50
CA LYS A 139 9.39 -8.34 0.23
C LYS A 139 8.41 -9.00 -0.75
N ASP A 140 7.57 -9.91 -0.26
CA ASP A 140 6.55 -10.58 -1.07
C ASP A 140 5.45 -9.61 -1.50
N VAL A 141 5.09 -8.64 -0.65
CA VAL A 141 4.17 -7.54 -0.97
C VAL A 141 4.82 -6.58 -1.95
N ALA A 142 6.11 -6.36 -1.80
CA ALA A 142 6.92 -5.58 -2.72
C ALA A 142 7.00 -6.21 -4.12
N GLY A 143 6.99 -7.55 -4.19
CA GLY A 143 6.90 -8.32 -5.43
C GLY A 143 5.49 -8.83 -5.73
N ASN A 144 4.44 -8.19 -5.23
CA ASN A 144 3.12 -8.81 -5.09
C ASN A 144 2.43 -9.08 -6.43
N GLU A 145 2.85 -10.14 -7.09
CA GLU A 145 2.15 -10.67 -8.27
C GLU A 145 0.65 -10.85 -8.03
N LYS A 146 0.24 -11.13 -6.78
CA LYS A 146 -1.17 -11.33 -6.43
C LYS A 146 -1.98 -10.04 -6.57
N ALA A 147 -1.47 -8.89 -6.06
CA ALA A 147 -2.16 -7.61 -6.22
C ALA A 147 -2.19 -7.18 -7.69
N LEU A 148 -1.07 -7.34 -8.40
CA LEU A 148 -1.01 -7.03 -9.82
C LEU A 148 -1.92 -7.95 -10.64
N ASN A 149 -1.98 -9.23 -10.31
CA ASN A 149 -2.89 -10.19 -10.93
C ASN A 149 -4.35 -9.86 -10.60
N PHE A 150 -4.66 -9.41 -9.38
CA PHE A 150 -5.99 -8.94 -9.05
C PHE A 150 -6.44 -7.79 -9.95
N TYR A 151 -5.63 -6.76 -10.11
CA TYR A 151 -5.94 -5.64 -11.00
C TYR A 151 -6.11 -6.10 -12.45
N LYS A 152 -5.21 -6.94 -12.93
CA LYS A 152 -5.26 -7.49 -14.28
C LYS A 152 -6.51 -8.35 -14.51
N ASN A 153 -6.82 -9.23 -13.58
CA ASN A 153 -7.97 -10.15 -13.67
C ASN A 153 -9.33 -9.44 -13.50
N ASN A 154 -9.34 -8.27 -12.86
CA ASN A 154 -10.55 -7.48 -12.64
C ASN A 154 -10.55 -6.17 -13.43
N ALA A 155 -9.71 -6.05 -14.43
CA ALA A 155 -9.56 -4.83 -15.24
C ALA A 155 -10.88 -4.31 -15.79
N ASP A 156 -11.76 -5.20 -16.25
CA ASP A 156 -13.07 -4.84 -16.81
C ASP A 156 -14.03 -4.19 -15.79
N SER A 157 -13.73 -4.31 -14.49
CA SER A 157 -14.49 -3.67 -13.41
C SER A 157 -14.01 -2.23 -13.13
N PHE A 158 -12.94 -1.79 -13.79
CA PHE A 158 -12.40 -0.44 -13.64
C PHE A 158 -12.78 0.43 -14.84
N LYS A 159 -13.18 1.67 -14.54
CA LYS A 159 -13.30 2.75 -15.51
C LYS A 159 -11.96 3.45 -15.67
N VAL A 160 -11.54 3.73 -16.90
CA VAL A 160 -10.39 4.57 -17.21
C VAL A 160 -10.85 5.96 -17.62
N GLU A 161 -10.26 6.97 -17.06
CA GLU A 161 -10.44 8.36 -17.43
C GLU A 161 -9.07 9.03 -17.63
N GLU A 162 -9.01 9.94 -18.59
CA GLU A 162 -7.83 10.77 -18.79
C GLU A 162 -7.94 12.04 -17.94
N GLN A 163 -6.95 12.29 -17.08
CA GLN A 163 -6.89 13.48 -16.24
C GLN A 163 -5.50 14.13 -16.38
N GLY A 164 -5.40 15.19 -17.18
CA GLY A 164 -4.11 15.82 -17.49
C GLY A 164 -3.14 14.80 -18.10
N ASP A 165 -1.97 14.66 -17.49
CA ASP A 165 -0.91 13.75 -17.92
C ASP A 165 -1.05 12.31 -17.36
N ASN A 166 -2.21 12.00 -16.77
CA ASN A 166 -2.43 10.74 -16.09
C ASN A 166 -3.64 9.99 -16.65
N TYR A 167 -3.61 8.65 -16.53
CA TYR A 167 -4.78 7.80 -16.53
C TYR A 167 -5.22 7.57 -15.09
N VAL A 168 -6.52 7.72 -14.84
CA VAL A 168 -7.14 7.39 -13.55
C VAL A 168 -8.07 6.20 -13.75
N LEU A 169 -7.75 5.11 -13.06
CA LEU A 169 -8.55 3.89 -13.07
C LEU A 169 -9.39 3.87 -11.79
N THR A 170 -10.69 3.78 -11.92
CA THR A 170 -11.62 3.81 -10.79
C THR A 170 -12.48 2.56 -10.78
N TYR A 171 -12.49 1.88 -9.66
CA TYR A 171 -13.42 0.81 -9.29
C TYR A 171 -14.38 1.33 -8.21
N THR A 172 -15.64 0.97 -8.31
CA THR A 172 -16.64 1.23 -7.27
C THR A 172 -17.53 0.01 -7.14
N GLY A 173 -17.64 -0.54 -5.93
CA GLY A 173 -18.45 -1.73 -5.68
C GLY A 173 -18.56 -2.11 -4.20
N ASN A 174 -19.40 -3.09 -3.92
CA ASN A 174 -19.58 -3.70 -2.59
C ASN A 174 -19.02 -5.11 -2.58
N ASP A 175 -17.83 -5.33 -3.07
CA ASP A 175 -17.47 -6.57 -3.69
C ASP A 175 -16.72 -7.51 -2.74
N GLU A 176 -17.17 -8.75 -2.66
CA GLU A 176 -16.44 -9.86 -2.03
C GLU A 176 -15.04 -10.06 -2.69
N LYS A 177 -14.86 -9.70 -3.97
CA LYS A 177 -13.57 -9.75 -4.66
C LYS A 177 -12.52 -8.84 -4.01
N PHE A 178 -12.92 -7.61 -3.61
CA PHE A 178 -12.00 -6.72 -2.89
C PHE A 178 -11.63 -7.28 -1.52
N LYS A 179 -12.58 -7.94 -0.86
CA LYS A 179 -12.34 -8.65 0.40
C LYS A 179 -11.38 -9.83 0.21
N GLU A 180 -11.49 -10.58 -0.88
CA GLU A 180 -10.54 -11.65 -1.23
C GLU A 180 -9.13 -11.10 -1.44
N LEU A 181 -8.98 -9.98 -2.16
CA LEU A 181 -7.71 -9.30 -2.29
C LEU A 181 -7.11 -8.96 -0.91
N LEU A 182 -7.90 -8.33 -0.03
CA LEU A 182 -7.42 -7.98 1.31
C LEU A 182 -7.05 -9.21 2.15
N LYS A 183 -7.78 -10.32 2.00
CA LYS A 183 -7.44 -11.60 2.66
C LYS A 183 -6.12 -12.16 2.14
N GLU A 184 -5.91 -12.14 0.83
CA GLU A 184 -4.66 -12.62 0.23
C GLU A 184 -3.46 -11.78 0.67
N LEU A 185 -3.62 -10.45 0.65
CA LEU A 185 -2.60 -9.52 1.10
C LEU A 185 -2.32 -9.66 2.60
N GLY A 186 -3.37 -9.79 3.42
CA GLY A 186 -3.27 -9.99 4.86
C GLY A 186 -2.65 -11.34 5.23
N SER A 187 -2.96 -12.40 4.52
CA SER A 187 -2.37 -13.72 4.76
C SER A 187 -0.88 -13.77 4.44
N SER A 188 -0.47 -13.09 3.38
CA SER A 188 0.95 -12.98 2.97
C SER A 188 1.77 -12.20 4.01
N SER A 189 1.16 -11.22 4.70
CA SER A 189 1.83 -10.37 5.70
C SER A 189 1.80 -10.95 7.13
N GLY A 190 1.28 -12.17 7.32
CA GLY A 190 1.11 -12.75 8.66
C GLY A 190 0.08 -12.01 9.53
N THR A 191 -0.60 -11.02 8.98
CA THR A 191 -1.70 -10.29 9.61
C THR A 191 -3.01 -10.92 9.15
N SER A 192 -3.34 -12.10 9.66
CA SER A 192 -4.66 -12.71 9.45
C SER A 192 -5.73 -11.88 10.15
N GLY A 193 -6.07 -10.75 9.52
CA GLY A 193 -7.24 -10.00 9.92
C GLY A 193 -8.47 -10.85 9.69
N ASN A 194 -9.38 -10.83 10.64
CA ASN A 194 -10.63 -11.58 10.51
C ASN A 194 -11.59 -10.78 9.62
N TYR A 195 -11.20 -10.61 8.33
CA TYR A 195 -12.01 -9.89 7.32
C TYR A 195 -13.40 -10.50 7.17
N ASP A 196 -13.59 -11.76 7.59
CA ASP A 196 -14.87 -12.44 7.59
C ASP A 196 -15.87 -11.91 8.63
N GLU A 197 -15.38 -11.17 9.64
CA GLU A 197 -16.25 -10.51 10.61
C GLU A 197 -16.89 -9.22 10.07
N PHE A 198 -16.52 -8.78 8.86
CA PHE A 198 -17.00 -7.54 8.26
C PHE A 198 -17.66 -7.75 6.91
N ASN A 199 -18.67 -6.94 6.62
CA ASN A 199 -19.18 -6.68 5.29
C ASN A 199 -18.50 -5.41 4.77
N PHE A 200 -17.96 -5.48 3.57
CA PHE A 200 -17.40 -4.33 2.88
C PHE A 200 -18.51 -3.62 2.12
N LYS A 201 -18.61 -2.30 2.30
CA LYS A 201 -19.63 -1.46 1.65
C LYS A 201 -18.97 -0.23 1.05
N ASN A 202 -19.57 0.28 -0.02
CA ASN A 202 -19.15 1.55 -0.63
C ASN A 202 -17.64 1.59 -0.95
N THR A 203 -17.09 0.46 -1.42
CA THR A 203 -15.68 0.37 -1.75
C THR A 203 -15.39 1.12 -3.04
N THR A 204 -14.44 2.03 -2.97
CA THR A 204 -13.86 2.73 -4.13
C THR A 204 -12.35 2.55 -4.12
N VAL A 205 -11.81 2.16 -5.26
CA VAL A 205 -10.36 2.07 -5.49
C VAL A 205 -10.02 2.96 -6.66
N LYS A 206 -9.05 3.85 -6.48
CA LYS A 206 -8.50 4.66 -7.57
C LYS A 206 -7.01 4.38 -7.69
N LEU A 207 -6.56 4.17 -8.91
CA LEU A 207 -5.17 4.11 -9.26
C LEU A 207 -4.88 5.19 -10.30
N THR A 208 -3.88 6.00 -10.06
CA THR A 208 -3.42 7.03 -10.98
C THR A 208 -2.04 6.66 -11.48
N VAL A 209 -1.88 6.61 -12.80
CA VAL A 209 -0.61 6.31 -13.48
C VAL A 209 -0.31 7.37 -14.53
N LYS A 210 0.97 7.65 -14.78
CA LYS A 210 1.37 8.58 -15.83
C LYS A 210 1.02 8.01 -17.22
N LYS A 211 0.56 8.86 -18.14
CA LYS A 211 0.33 8.50 -19.54
C LYS A 211 1.62 8.16 -20.26
N SER A 212 2.71 8.86 -19.93
CA SER A 212 3.99 8.78 -20.65
C SER A 212 4.71 7.44 -20.48
N ASN A 213 4.62 6.83 -19.29
CA ASN A 213 5.41 5.65 -18.95
C ASN A 213 4.71 4.68 -17.97
N TYR A 214 3.44 4.91 -17.65
CA TYR A 214 2.63 4.08 -16.76
C TYR A 214 3.18 3.92 -15.33
N GLU A 215 4.10 4.77 -14.92
CA GLU A 215 4.54 4.82 -13.52
C GLU A 215 3.40 5.19 -12.58
N PRO A 216 3.33 4.57 -11.38
CA PRO A 216 2.36 4.96 -10.36
C PRO A 216 2.59 6.40 -9.90
N VAL A 217 1.50 7.15 -9.76
CA VAL A 217 1.47 8.50 -9.21
C VAL A 217 0.77 8.49 -7.86
N ALA A 218 -0.40 7.85 -7.80
CA ALA A 218 -1.20 7.80 -6.58
C ALA A 218 -2.10 6.56 -6.56
N SER A 219 -2.46 6.14 -5.35
CA SER A 219 -3.56 5.23 -5.12
C SER A 219 -4.45 5.75 -3.99
N GLU A 220 -5.75 5.49 -4.11
CA GLU A 220 -6.72 5.81 -3.07
C GLU A 220 -7.69 4.65 -2.91
N VAL A 221 -7.92 4.25 -1.65
CA VAL A 221 -8.91 3.25 -1.28
C VAL A 221 -9.81 3.86 -0.23
N SER A 222 -11.12 3.76 -0.44
CA SER A 222 -12.14 4.13 0.54
C SER A 222 -13.13 2.99 0.67
N THR A 223 -13.43 2.57 1.88
CA THR A 223 -14.42 1.52 2.14
C THR A 223 -15.06 1.69 3.50
N GLU A 224 -16.27 1.17 3.64
CA GLU A 224 -16.97 1.05 4.91
C GLU A 224 -16.96 -0.41 5.35
N LEU A 225 -16.62 -0.63 6.61
CA LEU A 225 -16.54 -1.94 7.25
C LEU A 225 -17.68 -2.07 8.26
N GLU A 226 -18.74 -2.74 7.86
CA GLU A 226 -19.86 -3.05 8.76
C GLU A 226 -19.59 -4.34 9.52
N SER A 227 -19.64 -4.30 10.85
CA SER A 227 -19.45 -5.51 11.66
C SER A 227 -20.65 -6.44 11.49
N LYS A 228 -20.42 -7.72 11.18
CA LYS A 228 -21.46 -8.74 11.10
C LYS A 228 -22.08 -9.05 12.48
N LYS A 229 -21.36 -8.75 13.57
CA LYS A 229 -21.87 -8.94 14.95
C LYS A 229 -22.75 -7.79 15.42
N ASP A 230 -22.56 -6.60 14.84
CA ASP A 230 -23.32 -5.40 15.18
C ASP A 230 -23.31 -4.47 13.96
N SER A 231 -24.38 -4.49 13.19
CA SER A 231 -24.53 -3.70 11.96
C SER A 231 -24.57 -2.18 12.19
N LYS A 232 -24.75 -1.73 13.44
CA LYS A 232 -24.65 -0.31 13.82
C LYS A 232 -23.18 0.13 13.95
N ASN A 233 -22.26 -0.82 14.07
CA ASN A 233 -20.83 -0.54 14.17
C ASN A 233 -20.22 -0.55 12.78
N ILE A 234 -20.15 0.63 12.17
CA ILE A 234 -19.56 0.86 10.87
C ILE A 234 -18.28 1.67 11.07
N ALA A 235 -17.19 1.15 10.54
CA ALA A 235 -15.93 1.88 10.46
C ALA A 235 -15.69 2.32 9.02
N LYS A 236 -15.30 3.57 8.82
CA LYS A 236 -14.85 4.10 7.53
C LYS A 236 -13.32 4.06 7.47
N LEU A 237 -12.80 3.46 6.42
CA LEU A 237 -11.38 3.42 6.11
C LEU A 237 -11.12 4.22 4.84
N VAL A 238 -10.16 5.13 4.90
CA VAL A 238 -9.64 5.84 3.74
C VAL A 238 -8.11 5.73 3.76
N THR A 239 -7.53 5.28 2.65
CA THR A 239 -6.08 5.25 2.46
C THR A 239 -5.76 6.02 1.19
N LYS A 240 -4.83 6.95 1.28
CA LYS A 240 -4.29 7.70 0.14
C LYS A 240 -2.79 7.52 0.13
N GLN A 241 -2.24 7.28 -1.05
CA GLN A 241 -0.80 7.11 -1.22
C GLN A 241 -0.35 7.82 -2.48
N THR A 242 0.79 8.49 -2.42
CA THR A 242 1.44 9.11 -3.57
C THR A 242 2.87 8.63 -3.69
N PHE A 243 3.36 8.59 -4.93
CA PHE A 243 4.70 8.09 -5.25
C PHE A 243 5.50 9.13 -6.01
N SER A 244 6.78 9.18 -5.74
CA SER A 244 7.73 10.05 -6.42
C SER A 244 9.11 9.41 -6.47
N GLU A 245 10.02 10.00 -7.24
CA GLU A 245 11.40 9.54 -7.39
C GLU A 245 11.51 8.04 -7.73
N ILE A 246 10.59 7.54 -8.59
CA ILE A 246 10.59 6.16 -9.05
C ILE A 246 11.94 5.83 -9.69
N ASN A 247 12.57 4.76 -9.23
CA ASN A 247 13.88 4.26 -9.65
C ASN A 247 15.06 5.25 -9.47
N SER A 248 14.84 6.37 -8.79
CA SER A 248 15.89 7.36 -8.48
C SER A 248 16.05 7.65 -7.00
N ALA A 249 15.10 7.21 -6.17
CA ALA A 249 15.14 7.38 -4.72
C ALA A 249 16.32 6.63 -4.11
N LYS A 250 16.91 7.21 -3.05
CA LYS A 250 18.01 6.62 -2.28
C LYS A 250 17.67 6.68 -0.80
N VAL A 251 17.83 5.56 -0.12
CA VAL A 251 17.72 5.51 1.34
C VAL A 251 19.07 5.88 1.95
N THR A 252 19.06 6.92 2.75
CA THR A 252 20.24 7.32 3.55
C THR A 252 20.09 6.81 4.97
N ALA A 253 21.11 6.14 5.49
CA ALA A 253 21.12 5.68 6.87
C ALA A 253 21.00 6.89 7.81
N PRO A 254 20.09 6.85 8.79
CA PRO A 254 19.94 7.93 9.75
C PRO A 254 21.18 8.08 10.63
N GLU A 255 21.47 9.31 11.04
CA GLU A 255 22.52 9.58 12.01
C GLU A 255 22.25 8.86 13.33
N GLY A 256 23.29 8.28 13.94
CA GLY A 256 23.19 7.54 15.21
C GLY A 256 22.76 6.07 15.09
N VAL A 257 22.51 5.55 13.89
CA VAL A 257 22.37 4.10 13.66
C VAL A 257 23.77 3.48 13.60
N LYS A 258 24.02 2.53 14.50
CA LYS A 258 25.29 1.79 14.59
C LYS A 258 25.16 0.36 14.07
#